data_8bc4c79a0d0e34a615784a1b805b96e3
#
_entry.id   8bc4c79a0d0e34a615784a1b805b96e3
#
_cell.length_a   1.000
_cell.length_b   1.000
_cell.length_c   1.000
_cell.angle_alpha   90.00
_cell.angle_beta   90.00
_cell.angle_gamma   90.00
#
_symmetry.space_group_name_H-M   'P 1'
#
loop_
_entity.id
_entity.type
_entity.pdbx_description
1 polymer ?
#
loop_
_entity_poly.entity_id
_entity_poly.type
_entity_poly.pdbx_seq_one_letter_code
_entity_poly.pdbx_strand_id
1 'polypeptide(L)'
;MTKSIALQVGHWNIQSNCDVSSRPSTGAPLEVETNKKIAIRLEQLLQQNGFKTYLSDANYNCKPEAGTTDFDLYLALHCDQNYGGDEGGGFVDVPDPSTDQANKESARIAQAIESVYFKESGIRNVPSRRNNNTKYYYMWKVLSAKTPCVIIEMGESVDAHDRVILNDTERVAKAILGGILKAFPPPVVVQPVDPCASLKTELALTKQDVESKNVTITSLRNDLKASQDKVKLIEERNKKLEVAVQGVKTATAGL
;
A
#
# COMPACT_ATOMS: atom_id res chain seq x y z
N MET A 1 18.86 -9.92 20.38
CA MET A 1 17.96 -10.78 19.57
C MET A 1 17.41 -9.94 18.42
N THR A 2 17.30 -10.52 17.25
CA THR A 2 16.69 -9.85 16.08
C THR A 2 15.20 -9.71 16.33
N LYS A 3 14.68 -8.50 16.18
CA LYS A 3 13.24 -8.20 16.32
C LYS A 3 12.46 -8.72 15.13
N SER A 4 11.23 -9.21 15.36
CA SER A 4 10.32 -9.73 14.35
C SER A 4 9.10 -8.84 14.20
N ILE A 5 8.78 -8.47 12.95
CA ILE A 5 7.67 -7.58 12.63
C ILE A 5 6.77 -8.25 11.60
N ALA A 6 5.50 -8.39 11.93
CA ALA A 6 4.48 -8.78 10.97
C ALA A 6 3.83 -7.54 10.38
N LEU A 7 3.75 -7.47 9.06
CA LEU A 7 3.05 -6.43 8.31
C LEU A 7 1.77 -7.02 7.72
N GLN A 8 0.63 -6.47 8.08
CA GLN A 8 -0.64 -6.81 7.45
C GLN A 8 -0.99 -5.78 6.38
N VAL A 9 -1.31 -6.26 5.19
CA VAL A 9 -1.89 -5.44 4.13
C VAL A 9 -3.39 -5.38 4.33
N GLY A 10 -3.91 -4.23 4.75
CA GLY A 10 -5.32 -4.01 5.00
C GLY A 10 -6.18 -4.31 3.78
N HIS A 11 -7.31 -4.96 3.99
CA HIS A 11 -8.31 -5.34 2.98
C HIS A 11 -7.81 -6.23 1.82
N TRP A 12 -6.54 -6.59 1.75
CA TRP A 12 -6.04 -7.49 0.72
C TRP A 12 -6.55 -8.91 0.96
N ASN A 13 -7.22 -9.48 -0.04
CA ASN A 13 -7.77 -10.85 0.00
C ASN A 13 -8.63 -11.13 1.23
N ILE A 14 -9.37 -10.14 1.73
CA ILE A 14 -10.20 -10.31 2.93
C ILE A 14 -11.23 -11.43 2.74
N GLN A 15 -11.31 -12.32 3.73
CA GLN A 15 -12.33 -13.37 3.81
C GLN A 15 -13.22 -13.08 5.02
N SER A 16 -14.54 -13.20 4.84
CA SER A 16 -15.45 -13.03 5.97
C SER A 16 -15.43 -14.26 6.85
N ASN A 17 -15.41 -14.06 8.16
CA ASN A 17 -15.54 -15.10 9.19
C ASN A 17 -14.56 -16.27 9.02
N CYS A 18 -13.37 -16.04 8.48
CA CYS A 18 -12.39 -17.08 8.21
C CYS A 18 -12.92 -18.19 7.27
N ASP A 19 -13.96 -17.91 6.50
CA ASP A 19 -14.46 -18.83 5.49
C ASP A 19 -13.41 -18.95 4.37
N VAL A 20 -13.21 -20.17 3.87
CA VAL A 20 -12.25 -20.49 2.80
C VAL A 20 -12.67 -19.96 1.43
N SER A 21 -13.88 -19.43 1.28
CA SER A 21 -14.28 -18.74 0.06
C SER A 21 -13.55 -17.40 -0.04
N SER A 22 -12.62 -17.29 -0.97
CA SER A 22 -11.94 -16.02 -1.24
C SER A 22 -12.97 -14.99 -1.71
N ARG A 23 -13.14 -13.91 -0.96
CA ARG A 23 -13.83 -12.72 -1.45
C ARG A 23 -12.83 -11.83 -2.18
N PRO A 24 -13.29 -11.06 -3.17
CA PRO A 24 -12.45 -10.01 -3.74
C PRO A 24 -12.02 -9.06 -2.62
N SER A 25 -10.86 -8.45 -2.77
CA SER A 25 -10.37 -7.42 -1.86
C SER A 25 -11.44 -6.34 -1.68
N THR A 26 -11.62 -5.89 -0.43
CA THR A 26 -12.55 -4.83 -0.04
C THR A 26 -11.77 -3.60 0.41
N GLY A 27 -12.44 -2.59 0.92
CA GLY A 27 -11.82 -1.35 1.38
C GLY A 27 -12.18 -0.16 0.49
N ALA A 28 -11.58 0.97 0.77
CA ALA A 28 -11.74 2.18 -0.02
C ALA A 28 -11.18 2.01 -1.44
N PRO A 29 -11.64 2.78 -2.42
CA PRO A 29 -11.01 2.80 -3.74
C PRO A 29 -9.51 3.06 -3.64
N LEU A 30 -8.70 2.26 -4.34
CA LEU A 30 -7.23 2.32 -4.36
C LEU A 30 -6.53 1.93 -3.04
N GLU A 31 -7.25 1.69 -1.96
CA GLU A 31 -6.68 1.38 -0.65
C GLU A 31 -5.79 0.14 -0.70
N VAL A 32 -6.30 -0.98 -1.20
CA VAL A 32 -5.56 -2.26 -1.23
C VAL A 32 -4.27 -2.15 -2.03
N GLU A 33 -4.31 -1.47 -3.18
CA GLU A 33 -3.13 -1.29 -4.03
C GLU A 33 -2.08 -0.42 -3.33
N THR A 34 -2.52 0.65 -2.69
CA THR A 34 -1.67 1.57 -1.93
C THR A 34 -1.04 0.86 -0.74
N ASN A 35 -1.84 0.20 0.09
CA ASN A 35 -1.37 -0.56 1.25
C ASN A 35 -0.32 -1.60 0.84
N LYS A 36 -0.56 -2.32 -0.25
CA LYS A 36 0.32 -3.37 -0.74
C LYS A 36 1.67 -2.82 -1.21
N LYS A 37 1.68 -1.74 -1.99
CA LYS A 37 2.93 -1.11 -2.46
C LYS A 37 3.78 -0.64 -1.28
N ILE A 38 3.15 0.04 -0.33
CA ILE A 38 3.82 0.56 0.87
C ILE A 38 4.33 -0.59 1.74
N ALA A 39 3.52 -1.63 1.97
CA ALA A 39 3.91 -2.78 2.78
C ALA A 39 5.15 -3.51 2.21
N ILE A 40 5.16 -3.76 0.89
CA ILE A 40 6.29 -4.42 0.21
C ILE A 40 7.56 -3.56 0.36
N ARG A 41 7.43 -2.25 0.18
CA ARG A 41 8.59 -1.36 0.33
C ARG A 41 9.09 -1.27 1.77
N LEU A 42 8.17 -1.16 2.71
CA LEU A 42 8.49 -1.14 4.14
C LEU A 42 9.16 -2.45 4.58
N GLU A 43 8.69 -3.59 4.10
CA GLU A 43 9.31 -4.89 4.37
C GLU A 43 10.78 -4.92 3.96
N GLN A 44 11.10 -4.47 2.73
CA GLN A 44 12.47 -4.38 2.24
C GLN A 44 13.34 -3.50 3.13
N LEU A 45 12.82 -2.34 3.52
CA LEU A 45 13.52 -1.39 4.40
C LEU A 45 13.75 -1.99 5.80
N LEU A 46 12.77 -2.68 6.37
CA LEU A 46 12.91 -3.36 7.65
C LEU A 46 13.98 -4.45 7.61
N GLN A 47 14.00 -5.28 6.56
CA GLN A 47 15.01 -6.32 6.37
C GLN A 47 16.42 -5.72 6.25
N GLN A 48 16.58 -4.62 5.53
CA GLN A 48 17.83 -3.87 5.43
C GLN A 48 18.31 -3.33 6.78
N ASN A 49 17.38 -3.07 7.71
CA ASN A 49 17.67 -2.64 9.08
C ASN A 49 17.74 -3.79 10.09
N GLY A 50 17.83 -5.04 9.62
CA GLY A 50 18.09 -6.21 10.45
C GLY A 50 16.86 -6.77 11.17
N PHE A 51 15.65 -6.38 10.80
CA PHE A 51 14.42 -6.99 11.30
C PHE A 51 14.11 -8.30 10.56
N LYS A 52 13.51 -9.24 11.26
CA LYS A 52 12.79 -10.34 10.62
C LYS A 52 11.39 -9.85 10.26
N THR A 53 10.93 -10.12 9.05
CA THR A 53 9.62 -9.66 8.58
C THR A 53 8.72 -10.83 8.21
N TYR A 54 7.44 -10.61 8.35
CA TYR A 54 6.38 -11.47 7.87
C TYR A 54 5.32 -10.59 7.19
N LEU A 55 5.18 -10.71 5.88
CA LEU A 55 4.15 -9.99 5.12
C LEU A 55 2.91 -10.87 5.01
N SER A 56 1.76 -10.35 5.43
CA SER A 56 0.50 -11.07 5.43
C SER A 56 -0.62 -10.33 4.71
N ASP A 57 -1.60 -11.09 4.24
CA ASP A 57 -2.88 -10.57 3.83
C ASP A 57 -3.78 -10.22 5.04
N ALA A 58 -4.97 -9.69 4.77
CA ALA A 58 -5.93 -9.31 5.80
C ALA A 58 -6.53 -10.51 6.57
N ASN A 59 -6.24 -11.74 6.15
CA ASN A 59 -6.78 -12.96 6.77
C ASN A 59 -5.78 -13.66 7.69
N TYR A 60 -4.66 -13.03 8.04
CA TYR A 60 -3.68 -13.66 8.92
C TYR A 60 -4.31 -14.18 10.22
N ASN A 61 -5.23 -13.42 10.79
CA ASN A 61 -5.99 -13.79 11.97
C ASN A 61 -6.82 -15.09 11.85
N CYS A 62 -7.12 -15.51 10.63
CA CYS A 62 -7.80 -16.78 10.35
C CYS A 62 -6.85 -17.98 10.34
N LYS A 63 -5.56 -17.74 10.42
CA LYS A 63 -4.54 -18.78 10.44
C LYS A 63 -4.33 -19.29 11.86
N PRO A 64 -4.19 -20.61 12.07
CA PRO A 64 -4.00 -21.18 13.40
C PRO A 64 -2.81 -20.59 14.15
N GLU A 65 -1.75 -20.19 13.45
CA GLU A 65 -0.55 -19.61 14.02
C GLU A 65 -0.75 -18.19 14.58
N ALA A 66 -1.80 -17.47 14.19
CA ALA A 66 -2.00 -16.08 14.62
C ALA A 66 -2.05 -15.90 16.13
N GLY A 67 -2.70 -16.83 16.84
CA GLY A 67 -2.80 -16.84 18.30
C GLY A 67 -1.59 -17.43 19.03
N THR A 68 -0.66 -18.06 18.33
CA THR A 68 0.48 -18.80 18.92
C THR A 68 1.84 -18.24 18.52
N THR A 69 1.93 -17.52 17.39
CA THR A 69 3.18 -16.91 16.96
C THR A 69 3.35 -15.55 17.61
N ASP A 70 4.42 -15.38 18.36
CA ASP A 70 4.77 -14.11 18.98
C ASP A 70 5.61 -13.26 18.01
N PHE A 71 5.18 -12.01 17.81
CA PHE A 71 5.96 -10.98 17.13
C PHE A 71 6.31 -9.85 18.10
N ASP A 72 7.41 -9.14 17.82
CA ASP A 72 7.74 -7.91 18.54
C ASP A 72 6.82 -6.75 18.14
N LEU A 73 6.19 -6.81 16.97
CA LEU A 73 5.17 -5.90 16.47
C LEU A 73 4.32 -6.58 15.40
N TYR A 74 3.02 -6.44 15.49
CA TYR A 74 2.08 -6.65 14.40
C TYR A 74 1.55 -5.29 13.95
N LEU A 75 1.89 -4.88 12.71
CA LEU A 75 1.52 -3.58 12.15
C LEU A 75 0.54 -3.77 11.00
N ALA A 76 -0.70 -3.31 11.17
CA ALA A 76 -1.70 -3.28 10.12
C ALA A 76 -1.63 -1.96 9.35
N LEU A 77 -1.48 -2.04 8.04
CA LEU A 77 -1.37 -0.90 7.13
C LEU A 77 -2.69 -0.71 6.39
N HIS A 78 -3.31 0.43 6.60
CA HIS A 78 -4.59 0.83 6.01
C HIS A 78 -4.52 2.24 5.42
N CYS A 79 -5.46 2.55 4.55
CA CYS A 79 -5.78 3.91 4.13
C CYS A 79 -7.27 4.13 4.34
N ASP A 80 -7.62 5.14 5.10
CA ASP A 80 -9.01 5.44 5.44
C ASP A 80 -9.79 5.95 4.20
N GLN A 81 -11.11 5.89 4.33
CA GLN A 81 -12.05 6.55 3.44
C GLN A 81 -12.91 7.48 4.29
N ASN A 82 -12.78 8.77 4.05
CA ASN A 82 -13.62 9.74 4.74
C ASN A 82 -15.06 9.74 4.18
N TYR A 83 -16.01 9.43 5.03
CA TYR A 83 -17.44 9.43 4.70
C TYR A 83 -18.09 10.82 4.86
N GLY A 84 -17.39 11.92 4.60
CA GLY A 84 -18.02 13.22 4.60
C GLY A 84 -17.24 14.39 5.18
N GLY A 85 -15.93 14.34 5.21
CA GLY A 85 -15.09 15.47 5.58
C GLY A 85 -14.22 15.94 4.41
N ASP A 86 -13.99 17.22 4.33
CA ASP A 86 -13.27 17.86 3.21
C ASP A 86 -11.75 17.82 3.36
N GLU A 87 -11.23 17.14 4.35
CA GLU A 87 -9.83 17.25 4.68
C GLU A 87 -9.25 15.87 5.00
N GLY A 88 -8.43 15.32 4.12
CA GLY A 88 -7.69 14.10 4.28
C GLY A 88 -7.00 13.92 5.64
N GLY A 89 -6.13 12.96 5.78
CA GLY A 89 -5.36 12.70 6.97
C GLY A 89 -5.47 11.26 7.46
N GLY A 90 -4.61 10.93 8.40
CA GLY A 90 -4.53 9.60 8.97
C GLY A 90 -4.42 9.61 10.49
N PHE A 91 -4.33 8.44 11.07
CA PHE A 91 -4.13 8.27 12.51
C PHE A 91 -3.44 6.93 12.81
N VAL A 92 -2.93 6.79 14.03
CA VAL A 92 -2.43 5.52 14.56
C VAL A 92 -3.29 5.12 15.74
N ASP A 93 -3.69 3.85 15.81
CA ASP A 93 -4.51 3.34 16.90
C ASP A 93 -4.02 1.98 17.41
N VAL A 94 -4.43 1.63 18.62
CA VAL A 94 -4.00 0.45 19.35
C VAL A 94 -5.14 -0.14 20.18
N PRO A 95 -5.05 -1.41 20.60
CA PRO A 95 -5.95 -1.95 21.63
C PRO A 95 -5.87 -1.13 22.92
N ASP A 96 -6.90 -1.23 23.77
CA ASP A 96 -6.93 -0.52 25.04
C ASP A 96 -5.68 -0.81 25.87
N PRO A 97 -4.83 0.19 26.15
CA PRO A 97 -3.56 -0.01 26.85
C PRO A 97 -3.73 -0.36 28.34
N SER A 98 -4.94 -0.26 28.87
CA SER A 98 -5.21 -0.61 30.29
C SER A 98 -5.30 -2.11 30.53
N THR A 99 -5.48 -2.93 29.49
CA THR A 99 -5.86 -4.34 29.62
C THR A 99 -4.69 -5.29 29.89
N ASP A 100 -3.54 -5.12 29.23
CA ASP A 100 -2.37 -6.00 29.39
C ASP A 100 -1.03 -5.36 28.97
N GLN A 101 0.05 -6.12 29.14
CA GLN A 101 1.41 -5.63 28.84
C GLN A 101 1.66 -5.45 27.34
N ALA A 102 1.12 -6.31 26.49
CA ALA A 102 1.27 -6.18 25.03
C ALA A 102 0.55 -4.91 24.55
N ASN A 103 -0.60 -4.56 25.13
CA ASN A 103 -1.33 -3.35 24.80
C ASN A 103 -0.60 -2.08 25.27
N LYS A 104 0.06 -2.10 26.43
CA LYS A 104 0.93 -1.00 26.86
C LYS A 104 2.12 -0.80 25.92
N GLU A 105 2.69 -1.90 25.46
CA GLU A 105 3.79 -1.86 24.48
C GLU A 105 3.28 -1.37 23.12
N SER A 106 2.08 -1.77 22.69
CA SER A 106 1.40 -1.25 21.50
C SER A 106 1.29 0.27 21.55
N ALA A 107 0.84 0.82 22.68
CA ALA A 107 0.72 2.27 22.87
C ALA A 107 2.07 3.00 22.76
N ARG A 108 3.13 2.43 23.35
CA ARG A 108 4.49 2.98 23.26
C ARG A 108 4.99 3.00 21.81
N ILE A 109 4.78 1.89 21.07
CA ILE A 109 5.20 1.76 19.67
C ILE A 109 4.38 2.72 18.79
N ALA A 110 3.08 2.78 18.99
CA ALA A 110 2.19 3.68 18.26
C ALA A 110 2.59 5.14 18.43
N GLN A 111 2.89 5.56 19.66
CA GLN A 111 3.37 6.92 19.94
C GLN A 111 4.69 7.22 19.18
N ALA A 112 5.60 6.26 19.12
CA ALA A 112 6.84 6.42 18.37
C ALA A 112 6.57 6.57 16.87
N ILE A 113 5.71 5.72 16.29
CA ILE A 113 5.31 5.78 14.88
C ILE A 113 4.63 7.12 14.60
N GLU A 114 3.61 7.47 15.36
CA GLU A 114 2.84 8.70 15.19
C GLU A 114 3.73 9.94 15.19
N SER A 115 4.67 10.02 16.14
CA SER A 115 5.56 11.17 16.31
C SER A 115 6.52 11.41 15.14
N VAL A 116 6.75 10.40 14.30
CA VAL A 116 7.63 10.47 13.13
C VAL A 116 6.83 10.50 11.84
N TYR A 117 5.87 9.59 11.72
CA TYR A 117 5.15 9.36 10.47
C TYR A 117 4.52 10.62 9.90
N PHE A 118 3.67 11.30 10.66
CA PHE A 118 2.93 12.45 10.15
C PHE A 118 3.83 13.65 9.82
N LYS A 119 4.91 13.82 10.57
CA LYS A 119 5.90 14.85 10.31
C LYS A 119 6.68 14.58 9.00
N GLU A 120 7.13 13.35 8.81
CA GLU A 120 8.02 13.00 7.68
C GLU A 120 7.22 12.70 6.39
N SER A 121 6.04 12.11 6.51
CA SER A 121 5.16 11.88 5.36
C SER A 121 4.50 13.16 4.87
N GLY A 122 4.16 14.08 5.76
CA GLY A 122 3.36 15.25 5.46
C GLY A 122 1.86 15.00 5.44
N ILE A 123 1.41 13.79 5.73
CA ILE A 123 0.00 13.48 5.99
C ILE A 123 -0.43 14.17 7.29
N ARG A 124 -1.63 14.74 7.27
CA ARG A 124 -2.21 15.36 8.47
C ARG A 124 -2.56 14.31 9.53
N ASN A 125 -2.16 14.52 10.77
CA ASN A 125 -2.58 13.67 11.89
C ASN A 125 -3.99 14.04 12.34
N VAL A 126 -4.92 13.08 12.37
CA VAL A 126 -6.32 13.27 12.76
C VAL A 126 -6.69 12.27 13.87
N PRO A 127 -6.14 12.43 15.09
CA PRO A 127 -6.35 11.49 16.19
C PRO A 127 -7.81 11.44 16.67
N SER A 128 -8.63 12.43 16.34
CA SER A 128 -10.07 12.43 16.65
C SER A 128 -10.86 11.34 15.92
N ARG A 129 -10.29 10.76 14.84
CA ARG A 129 -10.91 9.63 14.12
C ARG A 129 -10.67 8.28 14.80
N ARG A 130 -9.77 8.19 15.78
CA ARG A 130 -9.61 6.99 16.61
C ARG A 130 -10.96 6.66 17.27
N ASN A 131 -11.19 5.40 17.55
CA ASN A 131 -12.30 4.87 18.35
C ASN A 131 -13.64 4.60 17.63
N ASN A 132 -13.91 5.12 16.47
CA ASN A 132 -15.18 4.81 15.82
C ASN A 132 -15.14 3.49 15.05
N ASN A 133 -14.01 3.17 14.40
CA ASN A 133 -13.87 1.97 13.58
C ASN A 133 -12.92 0.93 14.18
N THR A 134 -11.94 1.35 14.98
CA THR A 134 -10.88 0.47 15.48
C THR A 134 -11.23 -0.22 16.80
N LYS A 135 -12.16 0.32 17.59
CA LYS A 135 -12.61 -0.31 18.86
C LYS A 135 -12.99 -1.79 18.73
N TYR A 136 -13.51 -2.18 17.59
CA TYR A 136 -13.95 -3.54 17.29
C TYR A 136 -13.01 -4.26 16.33
N TYR A 137 -11.83 -3.69 16.07
CA TYR A 137 -10.89 -4.32 15.17
C TYR A 137 -10.51 -5.70 15.71
N TYR A 138 -10.99 -6.72 15.02
CA TYR A 138 -10.97 -8.10 15.51
C TYR A 138 -9.54 -8.65 15.71
N MET A 139 -8.52 -8.07 15.05
CA MET A 139 -7.11 -8.44 15.23
C MET A 139 -6.66 -8.32 16.68
N TRP A 140 -7.21 -7.37 17.45
CA TRP A 140 -6.90 -7.22 18.87
C TRP A 140 -7.22 -8.47 19.71
N LYS A 141 -8.13 -9.34 19.20
CA LYS A 141 -8.64 -10.49 19.95
C LYS A 141 -8.03 -11.82 19.53
N VAL A 142 -7.40 -11.87 18.34
CA VAL A 142 -6.99 -13.15 17.74
C VAL A 142 -5.49 -13.31 17.66
N LEU A 143 -4.72 -12.25 17.82
CA LEU A 143 -3.27 -12.34 17.91
C LEU A 143 -2.83 -12.89 19.26
N SER A 144 -1.62 -13.43 19.33
CA SER A 144 -0.99 -13.79 20.58
C SER A 144 -1.04 -12.63 21.58
N ALA A 145 -1.43 -12.91 22.83
CA ALA A 145 -1.49 -11.92 23.90
C ALA A 145 -0.12 -11.27 24.23
N LYS A 146 0.96 -11.79 23.68
CA LYS A 146 2.31 -11.24 23.81
C LYS A 146 2.72 -10.33 22.65
N THR A 147 1.92 -10.30 21.58
CA THR A 147 2.24 -9.54 20.37
C THR A 147 1.65 -8.13 20.46
N PRO A 148 2.47 -7.08 20.59
CA PRO A 148 2.01 -5.71 20.44
C PRO A 148 1.39 -5.51 19.05
N CYS A 149 0.25 -4.81 19.00
CA CYS A 149 -0.51 -4.61 17.78
C CYS A 149 -0.81 -3.14 17.55
N VAL A 150 -0.54 -2.66 16.34
CA VAL A 150 -0.75 -1.27 15.93
C VAL A 150 -1.46 -1.27 14.59
N ILE A 151 -2.45 -0.42 14.41
CA ILE A 151 -3.02 -0.07 13.12
C ILE A 151 -2.61 1.36 12.76
N ILE A 152 -2.24 1.57 11.51
CA ILE A 152 -2.03 2.89 10.96
C ILE A 152 -2.96 3.10 9.77
N GLU A 153 -3.78 4.13 9.88
CA GLU A 153 -4.46 4.73 8.73
C GLU A 153 -3.53 5.78 8.15
N MET A 154 -2.86 5.41 7.05
CA MET A 154 -1.75 6.17 6.49
C MET A 154 -2.18 7.49 5.85
N GLY A 155 -3.47 7.68 5.61
CA GLY A 155 -4.10 8.81 4.95
C GLY A 155 -5.34 8.33 4.23
N GLU A 156 -6.00 9.20 3.50
CA GLU A 156 -7.19 8.86 2.72
C GLU A 156 -6.84 8.56 1.27
N SER A 157 -7.12 7.34 0.82
CA SER A 157 -6.79 6.90 -0.55
C SER A 157 -7.56 7.67 -1.64
N VAL A 158 -8.67 8.29 -1.29
CA VAL A 158 -9.53 9.07 -2.21
C VAL A 158 -9.33 10.58 -2.12
N ASP A 159 -8.73 11.09 -1.04
CA ASP A 159 -8.38 12.50 -0.92
C ASP A 159 -7.28 12.90 -1.91
N ALA A 160 -7.42 14.05 -2.56
CA ALA A 160 -6.49 14.46 -3.62
C ALA A 160 -5.10 14.79 -3.09
N HIS A 161 -5.01 15.42 -1.91
CA HIS A 161 -3.74 15.78 -1.29
C HIS A 161 -3.01 14.55 -0.77
N ASP A 162 -3.71 13.72 0.01
CA ASP A 162 -3.13 12.52 0.61
C ASP A 162 -2.69 11.52 -0.45
N ARG A 163 -3.47 11.40 -1.54
CA ARG A 163 -3.12 10.51 -2.66
C ARG A 163 -1.80 10.88 -3.33
N VAL A 164 -1.49 12.16 -3.44
CA VAL A 164 -0.18 12.60 -3.96
C VAL A 164 0.94 12.09 -3.08
N ILE A 165 0.78 12.19 -1.75
CA ILE A 165 1.77 11.73 -0.77
C ILE A 165 1.83 10.19 -0.76
N LEU A 166 0.68 9.52 -0.73
CA LEU A 166 0.59 8.05 -0.68
C LEU A 166 1.16 7.38 -1.95
N ASN A 167 1.16 8.06 -3.08
CA ASN A 167 1.81 7.59 -4.31
C ASN A 167 3.35 7.65 -4.23
N ASP A 168 3.91 8.49 -3.36
CA ASP A 168 5.34 8.45 -3.02
C ASP A 168 5.59 7.33 -1.98
N THR A 169 5.53 6.10 -2.47
CA THR A 169 5.68 4.87 -1.67
C THR A 169 6.98 4.87 -0.85
N GLU A 170 8.05 5.42 -1.41
CA GLU A 170 9.36 5.49 -0.74
C GLU A 170 9.31 6.41 0.48
N ARG A 171 8.74 7.59 0.33
CA ARG A 171 8.59 8.57 1.40
C ARG A 171 7.73 8.02 2.54
N VAL A 172 6.58 7.43 2.20
CA VAL A 172 5.64 6.88 3.18
C VAL A 172 6.27 5.71 3.94
N ALA A 173 6.88 4.76 3.24
CA ALA A 173 7.54 3.62 3.87
C ALA A 173 8.72 4.05 4.78
N LYS A 174 9.52 5.03 4.37
CA LYS A 174 10.60 5.58 5.20
C LYS A 174 10.08 6.29 6.44
N ALA A 175 8.98 7.02 6.33
CA ALA A 175 8.36 7.68 7.48
C ALA A 175 7.86 6.67 8.53
N ILE A 176 7.25 5.56 8.08
CA ILE A 176 6.84 4.47 8.98
C ILE A 176 8.07 3.80 9.60
N LEU A 177 9.09 3.47 8.78
CA LEU A 177 10.34 2.89 9.26
C LEU A 177 10.97 3.76 10.34
N GLY A 178 11.04 5.08 10.14
CA GLY A 178 11.58 6.02 11.12
C GLY A 178 10.90 5.90 12.48
N GLY A 179 9.58 5.75 12.50
CA GLY A 179 8.81 5.50 13.71
C GLY A 179 9.12 4.15 14.35
N ILE A 180 9.26 3.11 13.55
CA ILE A 180 9.64 1.77 14.02
C ILE A 180 11.05 1.77 14.59
N LEU A 181 12.02 2.41 13.94
CA LEU A 181 13.39 2.54 14.45
C LEU A 181 13.47 3.35 15.75
N LYS A 182 12.58 4.32 15.92
CA LYS A 182 12.45 5.06 17.19
C LYS A 182 11.91 4.15 18.31
N ALA A 183 10.97 3.25 17.98
CA ALA A 183 10.42 2.29 18.94
C ALA A 183 11.41 1.16 19.27
N PHE A 184 12.17 0.72 18.28
CA PHE A 184 13.14 -0.37 18.34
C PHE A 184 14.50 0.11 17.81
N PRO A 185 15.21 0.91 18.58
CA PRO A 185 16.51 1.37 18.12
C PRO A 185 17.41 0.16 17.84
N PRO A 186 18.03 0.12 16.65
CA PRO A 186 18.93 -0.98 16.33
C PRO A 186 20.04 -1.03 17.39
N PRO A 187 20.51 -2.23 17.77
CA PRO A 187 21.70 -2.32 18.57
C PRO A 187 22.81 -1.55 17.84
N VAL A 188 23.55 -0.73 18.55
CA VAL A 188 24.70 -0.01 17.97
C VAL A 188 25.73 -1.04 17.54
N VAL A 189 25.49 -1.67 16.42
CA VAL A 189 26.48 -2.49 15.73
C VAL A 189 27.29 -1.53 14.89
N VAL A 190 28.47 -1.19 15.36
CA VAL A 190 29.50 -0.58 14.52
C VAL A 190 29.93 -1.66 13.51
N GLN A 191 29.12 -1.87 12.49
CA GLN A 191 29.54 -2.66 11.33
C GLN A 191 30.42 -1.77 10.46
N PRO A 192 31.54 -2.29 9.94
CA PRO A 192 32.24 -1.60 8.87
C PRO A 192 31.25 -1.42 7.72
N VAL A 193 30.94 -0.19 7.41
CA VAL A 193 30.06 0.16 6.29
C VAL A 193 30.78 -0.33 5.02
N ASP A 194 30.28 -1.39 4.40
CA ASP A 194 30.68 -1.70 3.03
C ASP A 194 30.12 -0.58 2.13
N PRO A 195 30.97 0.33 1.65
CA PRO A 195 30.51 1.46 0.83
C PRO A 195 29.87 1.02 -0.49
N CYS A 196 30.03 -0.26 -0.86
CA CYS A 196 29.44 -0.83 -2.06
C CYS A 196 28.09 -1.51 -1.83
N ALA A 197 27.71 -1.82 -0.60
CA ALA A 197 26.45 -2.53 -0.32
C ALA A 197 25.23 -1.66 -0.67
N SER A 198 25.27 -0.39 -0.34
CA SER A 198 24.23 0.59 -0.66
C SER A 198 24.06 0.76 -2.17
N LEU A 199 25.17 0.91 -2.91
CA LEU A 199 25.17 1.04 -4.37
C LEU A 199 24.67 -0.23 -5.09
N LYS A 200 24.98 -1.42 -4.57
CA LYS A 200 24.48 -2.69 -5.12
C LYS A 200 22.97 -2.79 -4.97
N THR A 201 22.44 -2.37 -3.83
CA THR A 201 20.97 -2.38 -3.58
C THR A 201 20.26 -1.36 -4.47
N GLU A 202 20.81 -0.15 -4.59
CA GLU A 202 20.27 0.89 -5.45
C GLU A 202 20.29 0.48 -6.93
N LEU A 203 21.37 -0.16 -7.37
CA LEU A 203 21.47 -0.71 -8.73
C LEU A 203 20.45 -1.82 -9.00
N ALA A 204 20.21 -2.69 -8.02
CA ALA A 204 19.20 -3.74 -8.15
C ALA A 204 17.78 -3.17 -8.27
N LEU A 205 17.44 -2.18 -7.45
CA LEU A 205 16.15 -1.48 -7.49
C LEU A 205 15.96 -0.73 -8.82
N THR A 206 17.01 -0.04 -9.28
CA THR A 206 16.98 0.68 -10.56
C THR A 206 16.79 -0.27 -11.74
N LYS A 207 17.42 -1.45 -11.73
CA LYS A 207 17.22 -2.48 -12.77
C LYS A 207 15.76 -2.97 -12.78
N GLN A 208 15.17 -3.22 -11.61
CA GLN A 208 13.78 -3.67 -11.51
C GLN A 208 12.79 -2.60 -11.99
N ASP A 209 13.04 -1.32 -11.69
CA ASP A 209 12.24 -0.20 -12.16
C ASP A 209 12.33 -0.05 -13.69
N VAL A 210 13.54 -0.17 -14.26
CA VAL A 210 13.76 -0.16 -15.71
C VAL A 210 13.01 -1.31 -16.39
N GLU A 211 13.04 -2.51 -15.81
CA GLU A 211 12.34 -3.68 -16.37
C GLU A 211 10.81 -3.49 -16.36
N SER A 212 10.27 -2.96 -15.26
CA SER A 212 8.84 -2.61 -15.16
C SER A 212 8.43 -1.56 -16.19
N LYS A 213 9.23 -0.52 -16.37
CA LYS A 213 8.98 0.52 -17.38
C LYS A 213 9.07 -0.03 -18.81
N ASN A 214 9.97 -0.95 -19.08
CA ASN A 214 10.07 -1.60 -20.39
C ASN A 214 8.83 -2.44 -20.73
N VAL A 215 8.24 -3.12 -19.75
CA VAL A 215 6.96 -3.83 -19.93
C VAL A 215 5.85 -2.84 -20.29
N THR A 216 5.77 -1.73 -19.57
CA THR A 216 4.77 -0.68 -19.84
C THR A 216 4.95 -0.07 -21.23
N ILE A 217 6.19 0.24 -21.63
CA ILE A 217 6.51 0.77 -22.97
C ILE A 217 6.10 -0.22 -24.06
N THR A 218 6.33 -1.50 -23.84
CA THR A 218 5.94 -2.55 -24.80
C THR A 218 4.43 -2.61 -24.98
N SER A 219 3.67 -2.54 -23.88
CA SER A 219 2.21 -2.47 -23.93
C SER A 219 1.72 -1.26 -24.71
N LEU A 220 2.24 -0.07 -24.38
CA LEU A 220 1.86 1.17 -25.05
C LEU A 220 2.18 1.16 -26.56
N ARG A 221 3.30 0.54 -26.96
CA ARG A 221 3.65 0.37 -28.37
C ARG A 221 2.65 -0.51 -29.11
N ASN A 222 2.18 -1.57 -28.46
CA ASN A 222 1.16 -2.46 -29.03
C ASN A 222 -0.19 -1.74 -29.20
N ASP A 223 -0.59 -0.96 -28.18
CA ASP A 223 -1.82 -0.18 -28.22
C ASP A 223 -1.77 0.91 -29.31
N LEU A 224 -0.62 1.57 -29.44
CA LEU A 224 -0.39 2.54 -30.50
C LEU A 224 -0.50 1.91 -31.88
N LYS A 225 0.11 0.74 -32.10
CA LYS A 225 0.02 -0.01 -33.34
C LYS A 225 -1.42 -0.38 -33.67
N ALA A 226 -2.16 -0.91 -32.70
CA ALA A 226 -3.58 -1.24 -32.88
C ALA A 226 -4.43 -0.01 -33.24
N SER A 227 -4.12 1.15 -32.65
CA SER A 227 -4.79 2.41 -32.97
C SER A 227 -4.46 2.90 -34.39
N GLN A 228 -3.21 2.79 -34.82
CA GLN A 228 -2.78 3.13 -36.18
C GLN A 228 -3.48 2.24 -37.22
N ASP A 229 -3.62 0.96 -36.95
CA ASP A 229 -4.32 0.02 -37.85
C ASP A 229 -5.82 0.36 -37.96
N LYS A 230 -6.45 0.78 -36.85
CA LYS A 230 -7.83 1.30 -36.87
C LYS A 230 -7.97 2.58 -37.73
N VAL A 231 -7.03 3.50 -37.60
CA VAL A 231 -7.03 4.74 -38.43
C VAL A 231 -6.97 4.39 -39.91
N LYS A 232 -6.07 3.52 -40.33
CA LYS A 232 -5.98 3.08 -41.72
C LYS A 232 -7.29 2.49 -42.25
N LEU A 233 -7.94 1.65 -41.44
CA LEU A 233 -9.23 1.05 -41.80
C LEU A 233 -10.33 2.12 -41.98
N ILE A 234 -10.34 3.14 -41.13
CA ILE A 234 -11.27 4.26 -41.24
C ILE A 234 -11.00 5.09 -42.48
N GLU A 235 -9.75 5.37 -42.82
CA GLU A 235 -9.35 6.09 -44.02
C GLU A 235 -9.77 5.36 -45.28
N GLU A 236 -9.56 4.03 -45.36
CA GLU A 236 -10.01 3.22 -46.47
C GLU A 236 -11.54 3.23 -46.60
N ARG A 237 -12.27 3.14 -45.49
CA ARG A 237 -13.74 3.22 -45.48
C ARG A 237 -14.23 4.58 -45.95
N ASN A 238 -13.61 5.67 -45.50
CA ASN A 238 -13.96 7.03 -45.93
C ASN A 238 -13.75 7.19 -47.44
N LYS A 239 -12.63 6.71 -47.98
CA LYS A 239 -12.36 6.74 -49.42
C LYS A 239 -13.42 6.01 -50.27
N LYS A 240 -13.89 4.86 -49.75
CA LYS A 240 -14.99 4.12 -50.42
C LYS A 240 -16.31 4.89 -50.37
N LEU A 241 -16.60 5.56 -49.25
CA LEU A 241 -17.80 6.41 -49.13
C LEU A 241 -17.74 7.64 -50.04
N GLU A 242 -16.60 8.30 -50.15
CA GLU A 242 -16.41 9.43 -51.08
C GLU A 242 -16.70 9.03 -52.54
N VAL A 243 -16.16 7.88 -52.97
CA VAL A 243 -16.44 7.34 -54.31
C VAL A 243 -17.94 7.04 -54.51
N ALA A 244 -18.58 6.44 -53.52
CA ALA A 244 -20.02 6.15 -53.57
C ALA A 244 -20.86 7.44 -53.64
N VAL A 245 -20.55 8.44 -52.85
CA VAL A 245 -21.23 9.76 -52.86
C VAL A 245 -21.04 10.47 -54.19
N GLN A 246 -19.86 10.40 -54.78
CA GLN A 246 -19.61 10.99 -56.09
C GLN A 246 -20.41 10.28 -57.20
N GLY A 247 -20.51 8.94 -57.13
CA GLY A 247 -21.34 8.16 -58.05
C GLY A 247 -22.84 8.55 -57.97
N VAL A 248 -23.37 8.74 -56.77
CA VAL A 248 -24.75 9.21 -56.58
C VAL A 248 -24.96 10.61 -57.16
N LYS A 249 -24.03 11.55 -56.90
CA LYS A 249 -24.10 12.92 -57.45
C LYS A 249 -24.12 12.92 -58.97
N THR A 250 -23.31 12.09 -59.59
CA THR A 250 -23.25 11.98 -61.07
C THR A 250 -24.55 11.41 -61.62
N ALA A 251 -25.12 10.40 -60.98
CA ALA A 251 -26.39 9.80 -61.38
C ALA A 251 -27.59 10.75 -61.26
N THR A 252 -27.60 11.62 -60.25
CA THR A 252 -28.69 12.59 -60.04
C THR A 252 -28.56 13.86 -60.89
N ALA A 253 -27.39 14.18 -61.42
CA ALA A 253 -27.19 15.32 -62.29
C ALA A 253 -27.58 15.05 -63.75
N GLY A 254 -27.89 13.80 -64.10
CA GLY A 254 -28.36 13.39 -65.45
C GLY A 254 -29.88 13.20 -65.59
N LEU A 255 -30.62 13.52 -64.49
CA LEU A 255 -32.10 13.54 -64.48
C LEU A 255 -32.58 15.00 -64.49
#